data_f5edff722b9c6ab108587e903604c5d4
#
_entry.id   f5edff722b9c6ab108587e903604c5d4
#
_cell.length_a   1.000
_cell.length_b   1.000
_cell.length_c   1.000
_cell.angle_alpha   90.00
_cell.angle_beta   90.00
_cell.angle_gamma   90.00
#
_symmetry.space_group_name_H-M   'P 1'
#
loop_
_entity.id
_entity.type
_entity.pdbx_description
1 polymer ?
#
loop_
_entity_poly.entity_id
_entity_poly.type
_entity_poly.pdbx_seq_one_letter_code
_entity_poly.pdbx_strand_id
1 'polypeptide(L)'
;YAIAHQVRQRQPEARIVYIKGDDFTNELIASIREGKNAEFREKYRQSTLLLVDDIQFIAGKKQTQEEFFHTFDALHQANKQIVLTSDRPPREMTQLSDRLMSRFESGLMVDVAPPDFETRLAIIHNKAALLGVKLPNEVMDYIAENVTTNVRQLEGTVNKILAYKDLLGSEADEETVTRAMQDIIK
;
A
#
# COMPACT_ATOMS: atom_id res chain seq x y z
N TYR A 1 -2.55 -5.90 1.45
CA TYR A 1 -3.71 -6.68 1.95
C TYR A 1 -3.79 -8.07 1.31
N ALA A 2 -3.54 -8.27 0.00
CA ALA A 2 -3.66 -9.57 -0.68
C ALA A 2 -2.79 -10.66 -0.04
N ILE A 3 -1.51 -10.36 0.28
CA ILE A 3 -0.59 -11.28 0.96
C ILE A 3 -1.14 -11.70 2.33
N ALA A 4 -1.61 -10.75 3.14
CA ALA A 4 -2.18 -11.02 4.45
C ALA A 4 -3.42 -11.91 4.35
N HIS A 5 -4.30 -11.63 3.39
CA HIS A 5 -5.48 -12.45 3.14
C HIS A 5 -5.11 -13.88 2.75
N GLN A 6 -4.15 -14.06 1.83
CA GLN A 6 -3.69 -15.36 1.41
C GLN A 6 -3.03 -16.16 2.55
N VAL A 7 -2.24 -15.50 3.40
CA VAL A 7 -1.64 -16.14 4.58
C VAL A 7 -2.73 -16.56 5.57
N ARG A 8 -3.72 -15.71 5.83
CA ARG A 8 -4.83 -16.04 6.75
C ARG A 8 -5.69 -17.19 6.25
N GLN A 9 -5.90 -17.31 4.93
CA GLN A 9 -6.61 -18.46 4.35
C GLN A 9 -5.85 -19.77 4.57
N ARG A 10 -4.51 -19.76 4.47
CA ARG A 10 -3.68 -20.96 4.66
C ARG A 10 -3.38 -21.28 6.12
N GLN A 11 -3.33 -20.25 6.95
CA GLN A 11 -2.99 -20.32 8.37
C GLN A 11 -3.93 -19.40 9.17
N PRO A 12 -5.14 -19.87 9.53
CA PRO A 12 -6.14 -19.05 10.24
C PRO A 12 -5.62 -18.45 11.55
N GLU A 13 -4.75 -19.18 12.27
CA GLU A 13 -4.14 -18.78 13.55
C GLU A 13 -2.91 -17.86 13.39
N ALA A 14 -2.54 -17.49 12.15
CA ALA A 14 -1.38 -16.62 11.92
C ALA A 14 -1.58 -15.25 12.58
N ARG A 15 -0.64 -14.86 13.43
CA ARG A 15 -0.58 -13.51 14.01
C ARG A 15 -0.02 -12.55 12.97
N ILE A 16 -0.90 -11.89 12.26
CA ILE A 16 -0.55 -10.93 11.19
C ILE A 16 -0.57 -9.52 11.77
N VAL A 17 0.54 -8.82 11.65
CA VAL A 17 0.66 -7.40 12.00
C VAL A 17 0.88 -6.59 10.74
N TYR A 18 0.00 -5.62 10.50
CA TYR A 18 0.14 -4.61 9.44
C TYR A 18 0.30 -3.24 10.09
N ILE A 19 1.28 -2.48 9.64
CA ILE A 19 1.54 -1.13 10.11
C ILE A 19 2.21 -0.30 9.01
N LYS A 20 2.06 1.02 9.07
CA LYS A 20 2.85 1.95 8.25
C LYS A 20 4.14 2.35 8.97
N GLY A 21 5.17 2.72 8.20
CA GLY A 21 6.48 3.11 8.77
C GLY A 21 6.42 4.32 9.71
N ASP A 22 5.55 5.28 9.46
CA ASP A 22 5.31 6.43 10.34
C ASP A 22 4.53 6.05 11.61
N ASP A 23 3.52 5.19 11.50
CA ASP A 23 2.76 4.68 12.64
C ASP A 23 3.62 3.82 13.55
N PHE A 24 4.54 3.00 12.99
CA PHE A 24 5.52 2.26 13.79
C PHE A 24 6.37 3.21 14.64
N THR A 25 6.79 4.33 14.06
CA THR A 25 7.53 5.37 14.80
C THR A 25 6.69 5.97 15.93
N ASN A 26 5.44 6.33 15.64
CA ASN A 26 4.55 6.94 16.60
C ASN A 26 4.21 5.99 17.77
N GLU A 27 3.94 4.72 17.46
CA GLU A 27 3.72 3.69 18.48
C GLU A 27 4.97 3.46 19.34
N LEU A 28 6.17 3.44 18.74
CA LEU A 28 7.42 3.34 19.49
C LEU A 28 7.58 4.50 20.48
N ILE A 29 7.37 5.74 20.02
CA ILE A 29 7.47 6.93 20.87
C ILE A 29 6.46 6.86 22.03
N ALA A 30 5.22 6.47 21.74
CA ALA A 30 4.18 6.31 22.75
C ALA A 30 4.58 5.23 23.79
N SER A 31 5.08 4.08 23.32
CA SER A 31 5.51 2.98 24.20
C SER A 31 6.66 3.39 25.13
N ILE A 32 7.59 4.21 24.65
CA ILE A 32 8.69 4.73 25.47
C ILE A 32 8.14 5.69 26.56
N ARG A 33 7.25 6.59 26.19
CA ARG A 33 6.64 7.55 27.13
C ARG A 33 5.83 6.87 28.23
N GLU A 34 5.15 5.78 27.87
CA GLU A 34 4.28 5.03 28.77
C GLU A 34 5.02 3.91 29.53
N GLY A 35 6.29 3.68 29.26
CA GLY A 35 7.05 2.57 29.84
C GLY A 35 6.64 1.17 29.35
N LYS A 36 5.94 1.08 28.21
CA LYS A 36 5.38 -0.16 27.62
C LYS A 36 6.25 -0.77 26.51
N ASN A 37 7.53 -0.58 26.58
CA ASN A 37 8.45 -1.08 25.55
C ASN A 37 8.39 -2.61 25.38
N ALA A 38 8.11 -3.35 26.46
CA ALA A 38 7.99 -4.80 26.40
C ALA A 38 6.77 -5.24 25.58
N GLU A 39 5.62 -4.61 25.77
CA GLU A 39 4.39 -4.87 25.02
C GLU A 39 4.56 -4.54 23.54
N PHE A 40 5.21 -3.41 23.24
CA PHE A 40 5.55 -3.02 21.86
C PHE A 40 6.40 -4.09 21.18
N ARG A 41 7.49 -4.54 21.82
CA ARG A 41 8.36 -5.58 21.27
C ARG A 41 7.65 -6.90 21.12
N GLU A 42 6.82 -7.29 22.05
CA GLU A 42 6.02 -8.50 21.98
C GLU A 42 5.05 -8.46 20.78
N LYS A 43 4.34 -7.34 20.58
CA LYS A 43 3.42 -7.15 19.46
C LYS A 43 4.08 -7.46 18.12
N TYR A 44 5.26 -6.89 17.88
CA TYR A 44 5.93 -6.99 16.58
C TYR A 44 6.77 -8.26 16.44
N ARG A 45 7.58 -8.62 17.45
CA ARG A 45 8.53 -9.73 17.36
C ARG A 45 7.90 -11.12 17.48
N GLN A 46 6.66 -11.21 17.93
CA GLN A 46 5.91 -12.48 17.96
C GLN A 46 4.95 -12.66 16.78
N SER A 47 4.94 -11.76 15.81
CA SER A 47 4.11 -11.90 14.62
C SER A 47 4.58 -13.06 13.74
N THR A 48 3.62 -13.78 13.14
CA THR A 48 3.89 -14.79 12.11
C THR A 48 4.21 -14.12 10.77
N LEU A 49 3.54 -12.99 10.51
CA LEU A 49 3.74 -12.14 9.35
C LEU A 49 3.74 -10.68 9.80
N LEU A 50 4.83 -9.96 9.51
CA LEU A 50 4.93 -8.52 9.68
C LEU A 50 4.87 -7.86 8.30
N LEU A 51 3.87 -7.00 8.10
CA LEU A 51 3.70 -6.18 6.91
C LEU A 51 3.95 -4.72 7.30
N VAL A 52 4.96 -4.10 6.72
CA VAL A 52 5.22 -2.66 6.92
C VAL A 52 5.08 -1.92 5.62
N ASP A 53 4.12 -1.03 5.57
CA ASP A 53 3.84 -0.19 4.42
C ASP A 53 4.62 1.13 4.53
N ASP A 54 5.11 1.61 3.41
CA ASP A 54 5.85 2.87 3.34
C ASP A 54 7.05 2.92 4.31
N ILE A 55 7.91 1.89 4.27
CA ILE A 55 9.07 1.76 5.19
C ILE A 55 10.04 2.94 5.08
N GLN A 56 10.08 3.68 3.96
CA GLN A 56 10.92 4.86 3.79
C GLN A 56 10.69 5.92 4.88
N PHE A 57 9.54 5.94 5.55
CA PHE A 57 9.25 6.91 6.60
C PHE A 57 10.02 6.70 7.91
N ILE A 58 10.74 5.57 8.07
CA ILE A 58 11.66 5.41 9.19
C ILE A 58 13.04 6.02 8.90
N ALA A 59 13.35 6.37 7.65
CA ALA A 59 14.63 6.97 7.28
C ALA A 59 14.86 8.27 8.08
N GLY A 60 16.10 8.51 8.50
CA GLY A 60 16.48 9.65 9.35
C GLY A 60 16.11 9.53 10.83
N LYS A 61 15.30 8.57 11.24
CA LYS A 61 14.83 8.37 12.62
C LYS A 61 15.70 7.30 13.32
N LYS A 62 16.86 7.66 13.84
CA LYS A 62 17.87 6.72 14.37
C LYS A 62 17.31 5.69 15.35
N GLN A 63 16.56 6.13 16.37
CA GLN A 63 15.98 5.22 17.38
C GLN A 63 14.95 4.27 16.79
N THR A 64 14.13 4.74 15.85
CA THR A 64 13.16 3.91 15.15
C THR A 64 13.84 2.87 14.29
N GLN A 65 14.90 3.26 13.56
CA GLN A 65 15.68 2.33 12.75
C GLN A 65 16.36 1.26 13.60
N GLU A 66 16.86 1.62 14.77
CA GLU A 66 17.49 0.67 15.69
C GLU A 66 16.50 -0.35 16.23
N GLU A 67 15.32 0.09 16.71
CA GLU A 67 14.26 -0.82 17.19
C GLU A 67 13.70 -1.67 16.05
N PHE A 68 13.57 -1.10 14.85
CA PHE A 68 13.13 -1.85 13.67
C PHE A 68 14.15 -2.90 13.24
N PHE A 69 15.45 -2.58 13.30
CA PHE A 69 16.50 -3.55 13.03
C PHE A 69 16.43 -4.75 13.97
N HIS A 70 16.28 -4.54 15.27
CA HIS A 70 16.12 -5.61 16.25
C HIS A 70 14.83 -6.41 16.04
N THR A 71 13.77 -5.76 15.63
CA THR A 71 12.51 -6.44 15.30
C THR A 71 12.66 -7.31 14.05
N PHE A 72 13.30 -6.77 13.01
CA PHE A 72 13.62 -7.52 11.79
C PHE A 72 14.47 -8.75 12.09
N ASP A 73 15.56 -8.58 12.83
CA ASP A 73 16.46 -9.68 13.18
C ASP A 73 15.75 -10.77 14.00
N ALA A 74 14.95 -10.40 14.97
CA ALA A 74 14.20 -11.36 15.78
C ALA A 74 13.23 -12.20 14.92
N LEU A 75 12.52 -11.57 14.01
CA LEU A 75 11.60 -12.26 13.09
C LEU A 75 12.36 -13.13 12.08
N HIS A 76 13.43 -12.62 11.51
CA HIS A 76 14.25 -13.35 10.54
C HIS A 76 14.88 -14.61 11.16
N GLN A 77 15.46 -14.51 12.37
CA GLN A 77 16.03 -15.66 13.10
C GLN A 77 14.96 -16.69 13.48
N ALA A 78 13.74 -16.24 13.73
CA ALA A 78 12.60 -17.13 14.01
C ALA A 78 11.92 -17.69 12.73
N ASN A 79 12.50 -17.46 11.54
CA ASN A 79 11.94 -17.83 10.23
C ASN A 79 10.50 -17.32 10.03
N LYS A 80 10.21 -16.11 10.51
CA LYS A 80 8.92 -15.44 10.28
C LYS A 80 8.98 -14.62 9.01
N GLN A 81 7.81 -14.42 8.40
CA GLN A 81 7.73 -13.65 7.16
C GLN A 81 7.66 -12.16 7.44
N ILE A 82 8.50 -11.40 6.72
CA ILE A 82 8.47 -9.94 6.70
C ILE A 82 8.18 -9.50 5.27
N VAL A 83 7.27 -8.54 5.11
CA VAL A 83 6.98 -7.89 3.83
C VAL A 83 7.05 -6.38 4.04
N LEU A 84 7.89 -5.73 3.27
CA LEU A 84 8.07 -4.28 3.30
C LEU A 84 7.63 -3.70 1.95
N THR A 85 6.96 -2.55 1.97
CA THR A 85 6.74 -1.76 0.76
C THR A 85 7.46 -0.43 0.85
N SER A 86 7.82 0.12 -0.29
CA SER A 86 8.46 1.42 -0.41
C SER A 86 8.20 2.03 -1.77
N ASP A 87 8.26 3.36 -1.85
CA ASP A 87 8.19 4.12 -3.10
C ASP A 87 9.52 4.14 -3.88
N ARG A 88 10.59 3.62 -3.27
CA ARG A 88 11.94 3.58 -3.85
C ARG A 88 12.75 2.41 -3.31
N PRO A 89 13.78 1.94 -4.04
CA PRO A 89 14.65 0.87 -3.56
C PRO A 89 15.49 1.32 -2.35
N PRO A 90 15.98 0.38 -1.51
CA PRO A 90 16.74 0.70 -0.30
C PRO A 90 17.95 1.62 -0.53
N ARG A 91 18.63 1.46 -1.66
CA ARG A 91 19.81 2.29 -2.04
C ARG A 91 19.49 3.77 -2.24
N GLU A 92 18.26 4.08 -2.59
CA GLU A 92 17.78 5.45 -2.80
C GLU A 92 17.18 6.07 -1.54
N MET A 93 17.05 5.29 -0.46
CA MET A 93 16.56 5.79 0.83
C MET A 93 17.70 6.54 1.53
N THR A 94 17.79 7.85 1.30
CA THR A 94 18.74 8.69 2.03
C THR A 94 18.50 8.58 3.54
N GLN A 95 19.58 8.51 4.35
CA GLN A 95 19.51 8.39 5.81
C GLN A 95 18.94 7.04 6.34
N LEU A 96 18.89 6.01 5.51
CA LEU A 96 18.74 4.64 5.97
C LEU A 96 20.11 4.12 6.45
N SER A 97 20.14 3.44 7.60
CA SER A 97 21.38 2.86 8.12
C SER A 97 21.86 1.70 7.24
N ASP A 98 23.17 1.56 7.06
CA ASP A 98 23.77 0.49 6.25
C ASP A 98 23.34 -0.92 6.69
N ARG A 99 23.12 -1.11 7.99
CA ARG A 99 22.63 -2.38 8.55
C ARG A 99 21.24 -2.73 8.06
N LEU A 100 20.30 -1.76 8.06
CA LEU A 100 18.94 -1.97 7.54
C LEU A 100 18.96 -2.11 6.03
N MET A 101 19.75 -1.30 5.33
CA MET A 101 19.90 -1.40 3.88
C MET A 101 20.33 -2.82 3.49
N SER A 102 21.38 -3.36 4.12
CA SER A 102 21.85 -4.72 3.88
C SER A 102 20.78 -5.78 4.15
N ARG A 103 19.95 -5.62 5.21
CA ARG A 103 18.86 -6.53 5.52
C ARG A 103 17.73 -6.48 4.47
N PHE A 104 17.38 -5.30 4.01
CA PHE A 104 16.35 -5.14 2.99
C PHE A 104 16.80 -5.72 1.65
N GLU A 105 18.06 -5.53 1.28
CA GLU A 105 18.63 -6.07 0.04
C GLU A 105 18.87 -7.59 0.08
N SER A 106 18.98 -8.19 1.27
CA SER A 106 19.16 -9.65 1.40
C SER A 106 17.88 -10.44 1.09
N GLY A 107 16.73 -9.79 1.04
CA GLY A 107 15.43 -10.38 0.71
C GLY A 107 15.13 -10.40 -0.79
N LEU A 108 13.97 -10.94 -1.13
CA LEU A 108 13.42 -10.83 -2.48
C LEU A 108 12.89 -9.42 -2.72
N MET A 109 13.51 -8.67 -3.62
CA MET A 109 12.99 -7.40 -4.11
C MET A 109 12.19 -7.60 -5.38
N VAL A 110 10.99 -7.03 -5.41
CA VAL A 110 10.08 -7.08 -6.56
C VAL A 110 9.64 -5.66 -6.87
N ASP A 111 9.87 -5.24 -8.10
CA ASP A 111 9.34 -3.97 -8.60
C ASP A 111 7.88 -4.15 -9.04
N VAL A 112 7.04 -3.18 -8.66
CA VAL A 112 5.64 -3.11 -9.07
C VAL A 112 5.49 -1.96 -10.06
N ALA A 113 5.63 -2.29 -11.34
CA ALA A 113 5.49 -1.33 -12.43
C ALA A 113 4.05 -0.76 -12.51
N PRO A 114 3.87 0.44 -13.09
CA PRO A 114 2.55 0.94 -13.45
C PRO A 114 1.79 -0.08 -14.31
N PRO A 115 0.45 -0.20 -14.15
CA PRO A 115 -0.34 -1.17 -14.89
C PRO A 115 -0.35 -0.83 -16.40
N ASP A 116 -0.30 -1.86 -17.24
CA ASP A 116 -0.56 -1.74 -18.67
C ASP A 116 -2.04 -1.45 -18.95
N PHE A 117 -2.39 -1.23 -20.23
CA PHE A 117 -3.76 -0.89 -20.61
C PHE A 117 -4.79 -1.93 -20.16
N GLU A 118 -4.52 -3.22 -20.42
CA GLU A 118 -5.41 -4.33 -20.06
C GLU A 118 -5.61 -4.42 -18.55
N THR A 119 -4.55 -4.25 -17.79
CA THR A 119 -4.60 -4.23 -16.31
C THR A 119 -5.40 -3.03 -15.81
N ARG A 120 -5.23 -1.84 -16.42
CA ARG A 120 -6.03 -0.65 -16.06
C ARG A 120 -7.51 -0.88 -16.33
N LEU A 121 -7.84 -1.46 -17.47
CA LEU A 121 -9.22 -1.79 -17.83
C LEU A 121 -9.85 -2.75 -16.81
N ALA A 122 -9.12 -3.80 -16.44
CA ALA A 122 -9.58 -4.75 -15.41
C ALA A 122 -9.79 -4.08 -14.04
N ILE A 123 -8.91 -3.14 -13.65
CA ILE A 123 -9.06 -2.37 -12.41
C ILE A 123 -10.34 -1.51 -12.45
N ILE A 124 -10.57 -0.79 -13.55
CA ILE A 124 -11.78 0.04 -13.75
C ILE A 124 -13.04 -0.82 -13.66
N HIS A 125 -13.07 -1.92 -14.40
CA HIS A 125 -14.20 -2.86 -14.41
C HIS A 125 -14.48 -3.38 -12.99
N ASN A 126 -13.46 -3.87 -12.29
CA ASN A 126 -13.63 -4.39 -10.92
C ASN A 126 -14.10 -3.29 -9.94
N LYS A 127 -13.57 -2.08 -10.07
CA LYS A 127 -13.98 -0.95 -9.23
C LYS A 127 -15.42 -0.55 -9.49
N ALA A 128 -15.85 -0.46 -10.75
CA ALA A 128 -17.23 -0.18 -11.14
C ALA A 128 -18.18 -1.25 -10.60
N ALA A 129 -17.82 -2.54 -10.74
CA ALA A 129 -18.59 -3.65 -10.22
C ALA A 129 -18.76 -3.61 -8.69
N LEU A 130 -17.68 -3.32 -7.94
CA LEU A 130 -17.71 -3.16 -6.48
C LEU A 130 -18.62 -2.02 -6.02
N LEU A 131 -18.72 -0.98 -6.83
CA LEU A 131 -19.58 0.20 -6.56
C LEU A 131 -21.00 0.03 -7.12
N GLY A 132 -21.33 -1.12 -7.72
CA GLY A 132 -22.65 -1.41 -8.27
C GLY A 132 -23.00 -0.60 -9.51
N VAL A 133 -21.99 -0.09 -10.24
CA VAL A 133 -22.20 0.76 -11.41
C VAL A 133 -21.83 0.05 -12.69
N LYS A 134 -22.70 0.20 -13.69
CA LYS A 134 -22.39 -0.21 -15.05
C LYS A 134 -21.82 0.99 -15.80
N LEU A 135 -20.56 0.90 -16.18
CA LEU A 135 -19.92 1.84 -17.10
C LEU A 135 -19.96 1.24 -18.51
N PRO A 136 -20.30 2.01 -19.55
CA PRO A 136 -20.14 1.58 -20.94
C PRO A 136 -18.67 1.22 -21.24
N ASN A 137 -18.44 0.26 -22.15
CA ASN A 137 -17.08 -0.16 -22.50
C ASN A 137 -16.25 1.00 -23.07
N GLU A 138 -16.84 1.83 -23.92
CA GLU A 138 -16.21 3.01 -24.50
C GLU A 138 -15.70 3.99 -23.42
N VAL A 139 -16.45 4.15 -22.33
CA VAL A 139 -16.07 4.98 -21.20
C VAL A 139 -14.90 4.36 -20.43
N MET A 140 -14.93 3.04 -20.21
CA MET A 140 -13.85 2.34 -19.54
C MET A 140 -12.56 2.38 -20.35
N ASP A 141 -12.64 2.18 -21.67
CA ASP A 141 -11.53 2.29 -22.59
C ASP A 141 -10.92 3.70 -22.57
N TYR A 142 -11.78 4.73 -22.65
CA TYR A 142 -11.36 6.13 -22.60
C TYR A 142 -10.62 6.48 -21.30
N ILE A 143 -11.13 6.01 -20.14
CA ILE A 143 -10.44 6.19 -18.86
C ILE A 143 -9.09 5.46 -18.86
N ALA A 144 -9.06 4.21 -19.33
CA ALA A 144 -7.85 3.40 -19.35
C ALA A 144 -6.76 3.99 -20.27
N GLU A 145 -7.13 4.64 -21.38
CA GLU A 145 -6.20 5.32 -22.28
C GLU A 145 -5.60 6.59 -21.70
N ASN A 146 -6.43 7.39 -21.01
CA ASN A 146 -6.06 8.73 -20.58
C ASN A 146 -5.50 8.80 -19.15
N VAL A 147 -5.85 7.87 -18.26
CA VAL A 147 -5.37 7.82 -16.88
C VAL A 147 -4.28 6.77 -16.74
N THR A 148 -3.04 7.16 -17.03
CA THR A 148 -1.88 6.25 -17.09
C THR A 148 -0.94 6.35 -15.90
N THR A 149 -1.09 7.37 -15.04
CA THR A 149 -0.08 7.73 -14.05
C THR A 149 -0.04 6.80 -12.84
N ASN A 150 -1.19 6.44 -12.25
CA ASN A 150 -1.25 5.54 -11.11
C ASN A 150 -2.66 5.00 -10.86
N VAL A 151 -2.74 3.86 -10.15
CA VAL A 151 -4.00 3.18 -9.81
C VAL A 151 -4.94 4.04 -8.95
N ARG A 152 -4.39 4.84 -8.02
CA ARG A 152 -5.20 5.72 -7.17
C ARG A 152 -5.96 6.76 -7.99
N GLN A 153 -5.34 7.25 -9.05
CA GLN A 153 -5.99 8.20 -9.97
C GLN A 153 -7.08 7.51 -10.81
N LEU A 154 -6.85 6.27 -11.26
CA LEU A 154 -7.88 5.46 -11.90
C LEU A 154 -9.10 5.27 -10.99
N GLU A 155 -8.89 4.81 -9.77
CA GLU A 155 -9.97 4.63 -8.79
C GLU A 155 -10.67 5.95 -8.45
N GLY A 156 -9.90 7.04 -8.29
CA GLY A 156 -10.43 8.39 -8.07
C GLY A 156 -11.32 8.86 -9.22
N THR A 157 -10.93 8.56 -10.47
CA THR A 157 -11.72 8.89 -11.65
C THR A 157 -13.06 8.16 -11.65
N VAL A 158 -13.06 6.85 -11.40
CA VAL A 158 -14.30 6.07 -11.28
C VAL A 158 -15.20 6.63 -10.18
N ASN A 159 -14.66 6.96 -9.02
CA ASN A 159 -15.43 7.56 -7.93
C ASN A 159 -16.02 8.94 -8.31
N LYS A 160 -15.28 9.77 -9.04
CA LYS A 160 -15.78 11.08 -9.51
C LYS A 160 -16.93 10.89 -10.49
N ILE A 161 -16.81 9.98 -11.46
CA ILE A 161 -17.87 9.70 -12.43
C ILE A 161 -19.16 9.28 -11.73
N LEU A 162 -19.04 8.45 -10.67
CA LEU A 162 -20.18 8.07 -9.84
C LEU A 162 -20.84 9.26 -9.16
N ALA A 163 -20.04 10.09 -8.52
CA ALA A 163 -20.57 11.28 -7.86
C ALA A 163 -21.30 12.21 -8.83
N TYR A 164 -20.80 12.37 -10.06
CA TYR A 164 -21.47 13.14 -11.10
C TYR A 164 -22.77 12.46 -11.55
N LYS A 165 -22.78 11.16 -11.74
CA LYS A 165 -23.99 10.40 -12.07
C LYS A 165 -25.08 10.59 -11.01
N ASP A 166 -24.73 10.45 -9.73
CA ASP A 166 -25.67 10.58 -8.61
C ASP A 166 -26.21 12.02 -8.49
N LEU A 167 -25.36 13.02 -8.74
CA LEU A 167 -25.75 14.43 -8.66
C LEU A 167 -26.62 14.91 -9.83
N LEU A 168 -26.33 14.43 -11.04
CA LEU A 168 -27.01 14.89 -12.27
C LEU A 168 -28.19 14.00 -12.64
N GLY A 169 -28.35 12.83 -12.02
CA GLY A 169 -29.41 11.85 -12.35
C GLY A 169 -29.31 11.33 -13.80
N SER A 170 -28.16 11.55 -14.46
CA SER A 170 -27.90 11.12 -15.83
C SER A 170 -27.10 9.80 -15.85
N GLU A 171 -27.24 9.04 -16.94
CA GLU A 171 -26.32 7.93 -17.18
C GLU A 171 -24.90 8.47 -17.37
N ALA A 172 -23.89 7.63 -17.08
CA ALA A 172 -22.47 7.98 -17.27
C ALA A 172 -22.18 8.03 -18.79
N ASP A 173 -22.57 9.10 -19.42
CA ASP A 173 -22.28 9.39 -20.82
C ASP A 173 -20.87 10.01 -20.99
N GLU A 174 -20.42 10.09 -22.24
CA GLU A 174 -19.12 10.61 -22.60
C GLU A 174 -18.89 12.05 -22.12
N GLU A 175 -19.94 12.88 -22.07
CA GLU A 175 -19.86 14.25 -21.61
C GLU A 175 -19.63 14.33 -20.08
N THR A 176 -20.33 13.52 -19.30
CA THR A 176 -20.16 13.41 -17.84
C THR A 176 -18.76 12.93 -17.49
N VAL A 177 -18.25 11.94 -18.24
CA VAL A 177 -16.90 11.41 -18.08
C VAL A 177 -15.85 12.47 -18.44
N THR A 178 -16.02 13.14 -19.56
CA THR A 178 -15.11 14.21 -20.00
C THR A 178 -15.03 15.32 -18.95
N ARG A 179 -16.16 15.75 -18.39
CA ARG A 179 -16.18 16.74 -17.30
C ARG A 179 -15.47 16.25 -16.05
N ALA A 180 -15.70 14.98 -15.64
CA ALA A 180 -15.04 14.40 -14.48
C ALA A 180 -13.51 14.29 -14.67
N MET A 181 -13.05 14.20 -15.92
CA MET A 181 -11.64 14.04 -16.28
C MET A 181 -10.93 15.36 -16.61
N GLN A 182 -11.65 16.48 -16.82
CA GLN A 182 -11.04 17.76 -17.17
C GLN A 182 -9.94 18.23 -16.20
N ASP A 183 -10.04 17.86 -14.92
CA ASP A 183 -9.06 18.18 -13.90
C ASP A 183 -7.89 17.18 -13.83
N ILE A 184 -7.98 16.07 -14.57
CA ILE A 184 -7.02 14.94 -14.49
C ILE A 184 -6.10 14.92 -15.72
N ILE A 185 -6.59 15.43 -16.86
CA ILE A 185 -5.88 15.45 -18.15
C ILE A 185 -5.00 16.72 -18.30
N LYS A 186 -4.96 17.58 -17.30
CA LYS A 186 -4.01 18.70 -17.22
C LYS A 186 -2.69 18.23 -16.60
#